data_7eae6cb34bd98b79a686b5e9ee159784
#
_entry.id   7eae6cb34bd98b79a686b5e9ee159784
#
_cell.length_a   1.000
_cell.length_b   1.000
_cell.length_c   1.000
_cell.angle_alpha   90.00
_cell.angle_beta   90.00
_cell.angle_gamma   90.00
#
_symmetry.space_group_name_H-M   'P 1'
#
loop_
_entity.id
_entity.type
_entity.pdbx_description
1 polymer ?
#
loop_
_entity_poly.entity_id
_entity_poly.type
_entity_poly.pdbx_seq_one_letter_code
_entity_poly.pdbx_strand_id
1 'polypeptide(L)'
;MVIKMKMSDIPPKNKLCQLVIDGNIARINLNRSDVFNALNTELISELISVIKWTSDRSVSRNSSLEDSEGEKFLRVIIFTGEGKHFCAGADINMMKDAGARSVEENRVDSERLDSLFHGLWAHPCFTIGCIQGVALGGGAGLVSCFDYAIAEPRTRIALSEAKLGILPAVIGPYVYRKIGSSNFRRLSMMASKIGSVEAMRIGLIDFVVESSSDFDDRSNIISQEVLTTGPMAVTEAKNLTLVFDRWDGSDEELRNWTLDKTSQMRGSEEGQEGLSSFLERRKPNWSSE
;
A
#
# COMPACT_ATOMS: atom_id res chain seq x y z
N MET A 1 -29.49 -2.25 -16.56
CA MET A 1 -28.78 -3.52 -16.85
C MET A 1 -27.32 -3.29 -16.53
N VAL A 2 -26.90 -3.55 -15.28
CA VAL A 2 -25.51 -3.41 -14.86
C VAL A 2 -24.77 -4.59 -15.43
N ILE A 3 -23.86 -4.34 -16.37
CA ILE A 3 -22.96 -5.36 -16.89
C ILE A 3 -22.04 -5.74 -15.71
N LYS A 4 -22.31 -6.88 -15.05
CA LYS A 4 -21.35 -7.51 -14.16
C LYS A 4 -20.12 -7.86 -15.01
N MET A 5 -19.06 -7.07 -14.89
CA MET A 5 -17.75 -7.48 -15.41
C MET A 5 -17.42 -8.81 -14.72
N LYS A 6 -17.28 -9.87 -15.52
CA LYS A 6 -16.65 -11.10 -15.04
C LYS A 6 -15.23 -10.73 -14.64
N MET A 7 -14.97 -10.67 -13.34
CA MET A 7 -13.61 -10.65 -12.82
C MET A 7 -12.94 -11.94 -13.31
N SER A 8 -11.66 -11.87 -13.68
CA SER A 8 -10.89 -13.09 -13.87
C SER A 8 -10.75 -13.73 -12.49
N ASP A 9 -11.46 -14.81 -12.25
CA ASP A 9 -11.43 -15.53 -10.97
C ASP A 9 -10.05 -16.17 -10.71
N ILE A 10 -9.18 -16.17 -11.69
CA ILE A 10 -7.86 -16.75 -11.63
C ILE A 10 -6.84 -15.65 -11.28
N PRO A 11 -6.11 -15.78 -10.13
CA PRO A 11 -5.03 -14.87 -9.81
C PRO A 11 -3.97 -14.84 -10.91
N PRO A 12 -3.29 -13.69 -11.12
CA PRO A 12 -2.23 -13.61 -12.09
C PRO A 12 -1.11 -14.60 -11.77
N LYS A 13 -0.54 -15.22 -12.81
CA LYS A 13 0.62 -16.11 -12.65
C LYS A 13 1.86 -15.28 -12.40
N ASN A 14 2.46 -15.44 -11.22
CA ASN A 14 3.62 -14.69 -10.77
C ASN A 14 4.76 -15.65 -10.43
N LYS A 15 6.00 -15.20 -10.67
CA LYS A 15 7.24 -15.91 -10.33
C LYS A 15 8.06 -15.12 -9.32
N LEU A 16 8.12 -13.80 -9.50
CA LEU A 16 8.95 -12.88 -8.72
C LEU A 16 8.22 -12.27 -7.54
N CYS A 17 6.89 -12.43 -7.46
CA CYS A 17 6.11 -12.20 -6.25
C CYS A 17 5.12 -13.36 -6.06
N GLN A 18 4.86 -13.71 -4.79
CA GLN A 18 3.90 -14.75 -4.44
C GLN A 18 2.64 -14.10 -3.89
N LEU A 19 1.48 -14.61 -4.28
CA LEU A 19 0.18 -14.18 -3.77
C LEU A 19 -0.49 -15.35 -3.06
N VAL A 20 -0.87 -15.15 -1.80
CA VAL A 20 -1.64 -16.11 -0.99
C VAL A 20 -2.88 -15.40 -0.45
N ILE A 21 -4.03 -16.02 -0.59
CA ILE A 21 -5.31 -15.51 -0.10
C ILE A 21 -5.76 -16.36 1.09
N ASP A 22 -6.12 -15.67 2.17
CA ASP A 22 -6.70 -16.27 3.36
C ASP A 22 -7.91 -15.44 3.79
N GLY A 23 -9.09 -15.87 3.39
CA GLY A 23 -10.35 -15.17 3.61
C GLY A 23 -10.32 -13.73 3.08
N ASN A 24 -10.42 -12.75 3.99
CA ASN A 24 -10.41 -11.32 3.65
C ASN A 24 -9.00 -10.71 3.51
N ILE A 25 -7.94 -11.51 3.66
CA ILE A 25 -6.54 -11.06 3.68
C ILE A 25 -5.80 -11.62 2.48
N ALA A 26 -5.10 -10.77 1.73
CA ALA A 26 -4.13 -11.18 0.74
C ALA A 26 -2.70 -10.90 1.23
N ARG A 27 -1.82 -11.89 1.12
CA ARG A 27 -0.38 -11.75 1.40
C ARG A 27 0.39 -11.72 0.09
N ILE A 28 1.18 -10.69 -0.13
CA ILE A 28 2.02 -10.48 -1.29
C ILE A 28 3.47 -10.51 -0.82
N ASN A 29 4.23 -11.52 -1.23
CA ASN A 29 5.62 -11.69 -0.84
C ASN A 29 6.52 -11.45 -2.05
N LEU A 30 7.44 -10.47 -1.96
CA LEU A 30 8.49 -10.27 -2.95
C LEU A 30 9.43 -11.48 -2.92
N ASN A 31 9.59 -12.17 -4.03
CA ASN A 31 10.29 -13.45 -4.11
C ASN A 31 11.49 -13.39 -5.07
N ARG A 32 12.39 -12.44 -4.81
CA ARG A 32 13.61 -12.22 -5.60
C ARG A 32 14.82 -11.99 -4.67
N SER A 33 14.94 -12.85 -3.65
CA SER A 33 15.89 -12.70 -2.53
C SER A 33 17.36 -12.75 -2.95
N ASP A 34 17.69 -13.43 -4.05
CA ASP A 34 19.03 -13.52 -4.65
C ASP A 34 19.62 -12.15 -5.05
N VAL A 35 18.77 -11.20 -5.39
CA VAL A 35 19.11 -9.78 -5.67
C VAL A 35 18.42 -8.81 -4.73
N PHE A 36 18.13 -9.26 -3.50
CA PHE A 36 17.56 -8.43 -2.42
C PHE A 36 16.22 -7.80 -2.80
N ASN A 37 15.39 -8.49 -3.55
CA ASN A 37 14.08 -8.04 -4.03
C ASN A 37 14.15 -6.73 -4.83
N ALA A 38 15.24 -6.50 -5.56
CA ALA A 38 15.39 -5.32 -6.41
C ALA A 38 14.33 -5.30 -7.51
N LEU A 39 13.77 -4.11 -7.77
CA LEU A 39 12.69 -3.87 -8.72
C LEU A 39 13.24 -3.85 -10.15
N ASN A 40 13.01 -4.92 -10.90
CA ASN A 40 13.19 -4.97 -12.34
C ASN A 40 11.85 -4.84 -13.07
N THR A 41 11.87 -4.70 -14.38
CA THR A 41 10.68 -4.54 -15.22
C THR A 41 9.65 -5.68 -15.03
N GLU A 42 10.12 -6.92 -14.87
CA GLU A 42 9.27 -8.09 -14.70
C GLU A 42 8.57 -8.06 -13.33
N LEU A 43 9.31 -7.88 -12.23
CA LEU A 43 8.73 -7.77 -10.88
C LEU A 43 7.75 -6.59 -10.77
N ILE A 44 8.09 -5.43 -11.35
CA ILE A 44 7.18 -4.27 -11.38
C ILE A 44 5.88 -4.63 -12.11
N SER A 45 5.95 -5.30 -13.25
CA SER A 45 4.78 -5.71 -14.03
C SER A 45 3.93 -6.75 -13.30
N GLU A 46 4.55 -7.72 -12.63
CA GLU A 46 3.85 -8.70 -11.79
C GLU A 46 3.14 -8.00 -10.62
N LEU A 47 3.82 -7.10 -9.92
CA LEU A 47 3.24 -6.35 -8.79
C LEU A 47 2.05 -5.50 -9.24
N ILE A 48 2.14 -4.78 -10.35
CA ILE A 48 1.03 -4.01 -10.92
C ILE A 48 -0.17 -4.93 -11.18
N SER A 49 0.07 -6.10 -11.78
CA SER A 49 -0.98 -7.09 -12.08
C SER A 49 -1.64 -7.61 -10.81
N VAL A 50 -0.86 -7.95 -9.77
CA VAL A 50 -1.36 -8.43 -8.48
C VAL A 50 -2.13 -7.34 -7.74
N ILE A 51 -1.59 -6.13 -7.68
CA ILE A 51 -2.25 -4.98 -7.03
C ILE A 51 -3.58 -4.67 -7.71
N LYS A 52 -3.61 -4.69 -9.05
CA LYS A 52 -4.86 -4.51 -9.78
C LYS A 52 -5.86 -5.61 -9.47
N TRP A 53 -5.46 -6.87 -9.54
CA TRP A 53 -6.33 -8.01 -9.28
C TRP A 53 -6.89 -7.99 -7.86
N THR A 54 -6.05 -7.71 -6.85
CA THR A 54 -6.49 -7.60 -5.44
C THR A 54 -7.40 -6.39 -5.21
N SER A 55 -7.15 -5.28 -5.91
CA SER A 55 -8.04 -4.11 -5.90
C SER A 55 -9.43 -4.45 -6.46
N ASP A 56 -9.48 -5.15 -7.59
CA ASP A 56 -10.74 -5.56 -8.23
C ASP A 56 -11.53 -6.54 -7.34
N ARG A 57 -10.86 -7.34 -6.49
CA ARG A 57 -11.47 -8.25 -5.50
C ARG A 57 -11.72 -7.61 -4.12
N SER A 58 -11.61 -6.32 -3.97
CA SER A 58 -11.92 -5.65 -2.69
C SER A 58 -13.41 -5.55 -2.43
N VAL A 59 -13.81 -5.55 -1.15
CA VAL A 59 -15.21 -5.33 -0.74
C VAL A 59 -15.75 -4.04 -1.33
N SER A 60 -15.00 -2.97 -1.31
CA SER A 60 -15.46 -1.66 -1.79
C SER A 60 -15.73 -1.61 -3.30
N ARG A 61 -15.04 -2.42 -4.11
CA ARG A 61 -15.29 -2.52 -5.55
C ARG A 61 -16.51 -3.37 -5.87
N ASN A 62 -16.84 -4.30 -5.00
CA ASN A 62 -17.92 -5.26 -5.22
C ASN A 62 -19.20 -4.91 -4.44
N SER A 63 -19.13 -3.99 -3.49
CA SER A 63 -20.23 -3.61 -2.59
C SER A 63 -20.87 -4.83 -1.92
N SER A 64 -20.05 -5.84 -1.61
CA SER A 64 -20.45 -7.09 -0.98
C SER A 64 -19.30 -7.65 -0.17
N LEU A 65 -19.59 -8.43 0.87
CA LEU A 65 -18.58 -9.12 1.68
C LEU A 65 -18.08 -10.41 1.02
N GLU A 66 -18.93 -11.04 0.19
CA GLU A 66 -18.68 -12.32 -0.45
C GLU A 66 -19.19 -12.28 -1.90
N ASP A 67 -18.61 -13.12 -2.75
CA ASP A 67 -19.07 -13.34 -4.11
C ASP A 67 -20.24 -14.35 -4.18
N SER A 68 -20.66 -14.69 -5.39
CA SER A 68 -21.78 -15.62 -5.61
C SER A 68 -21.49 -17.08 -5.21
N GLU A 69 -20.23 -17.42 -4.96
CA GLU A 69 -19.77 -18.75 -4.55
C GLU A 69 -19.48 -18.81 -3.05
N GLY A 70 -19.62 -17.69 -2.33
CA GLY A 70 -19.35 -17.56 -0.89
C GLY A 70 -17.88 -17.25 -0.56
N GLU A 71 -17.06 -16.96 -1.58
CA GLU A 71 -15.68 -16.56 -1.38
C GLU A 71 -15.59 -15.09 -0.91
N LYS A 72 -14.81 -14.84 0.14
CA LYS A 72 -14.72 -13.52 0.76
C LYS A 72 -13.97 -12.54 -0.12
N PHE A 73 -14.50 -11.32 -0.24
CA PHE A 73 -13.77 -10.21 -0.83
C PHE A 73 -12.70 -9.66 0.12
N LEU A 74 -11.63 -9.10 -0.46
CA LEU A 74 -10.46 -8.64 0.26
C LEU A 74 -10.71 -7.33 1.02
N ARG A 75 -10.10 -7.22 2.19
CA ARG A 75 -10.13 -6.05 3.08
C ARG A 75 -8.74 -5.60 3.51
N VAL A 76 -7.78 -6.53 3.58
CA VAL A 76 -6.41 -6.28 4.03
C VAL A 76 -5.42 -6.87 3.03
N ILE A 77 -4.36 -6.13 2.74
CA ILE A 77 -3.20 -6.58 1.96
C ILE A 77 -1.97 -6.51 2.85
N ILE A 78 -1.21 -7.61 2.96
CA ILE A 78 0.05 -7.65 3.69
C ILE A 78 1.18 -7.86 2.69
N PHE A 79 2.16 -6.96 2.69
CA PHE A 79 3.38 -7.06 1.89
C PHE A 79 4.56 -7.51 2.75
N THR A 80 5.29 -8.49 2.24
CA THR A 80 6.53 -9.01 2.83
C THR A 80 7.61 -9.13 1.76
N GLY A 81 8.84 -9.40 2.16
CA GLY A 81 9.93 -9.74 1.24
C GLY A 81 10.65 -11.01 1.66
N GLU A 82 10.92 -11.90 0.70
CA GLU A 82 11.70 -13.12 0.96
C GLU A 82 13.16 -12.79 1.29
N GLY A 83 13.74 -13.52 2.24
CA GLY A 83 15.14 -13.44 2.59
C GLY A 83 15.51 -12.28 3.51
N LYS A 84 16.73 -11.77 3.36
CA LYS A 84 17.35 -10.83 4.32
C LYS A 84 16.82 -9.40 4.24
N HIS A 85 16.30 -8.99 3.09
CA HIS A 85 15.98 -7.60 2.79
C HIS A 85 14.58 -7.47 2.18
N PHE A 86 13.87 -6.44 2.58
CA PHE A 86 12.57 -6.14 2.02
C PHE A 86 12.68 -5.79 0.52
N CYS A 87 13.42 -4.72 0.18
CA CYS A 87 13.62 -4.32 -1.22
C CYS A 87 14.82 -3.36 -1.34
N ALA A 88 15.80 -3.72 -2.16
CA ALA A 88 17.01 -2.90 -2.37
C ALA A 88 16.84 -1.74 -3.35
N GLY A 89 15.64 -1.52 -3.89
CA GLY A 89 15.35 -0.45 -4.86
C GLY A 89 15.42 -0.92 -6.30
N ALA A 90 15.74 -0.03 -7.22
CA ALA A 90 15.82 -0.37 -8.65
C ALA A 90 16.94 -1.38 -8.94
N ASP A 91 16.66 -2.33 -9.84
CA ASP A 91 17.64 -3.32 -10.30
C ASP A 91 18.80 -2.64 -11.05
N ILE A 92 20.03 -3.03 -10.72
CA ILE A 92 21.24 -2.38 -11.25
C ILE A 92 21.37 -2.54 -12.76
N ASN A 93 20.87 -3.64 -13.33
CA ASN A 93 20.90 -3.86 -14.78
C ASN A 93 19.88 -2.93 -15.47
N MET A 94 18.66 -2.81 -14.92
CA MET A 94 17.68 -1.86 -15.40
C MET A 94 18.20 -0.42 -15.37
N MET A 95 18.96 -0.05 -14.34
CA MET A 95 19.58 1.29 -14.23
C MET A 95 20.68 1.51 -15.27
N LYS A 96 21.50 0.49 -15.56
CA LYS A 96 22.51 0.57 -16.63
C LYS A 96 21.86 0.78 -17.99
N ASP A 97 20.82 0.01 -18.28
CA ASP A 97 20.10 0.09 -19.55
C ASP A 97 19.43 1.46 -19.71
N ALA A 98 18.91 2.05 -18.65
CA ALA A 98 18.32 3.38 -18.66
C ALA A 98 19.32 4.47 -19.11
N GLY A 99 20.60 4.34 -18.77
CA GLY A 99 21.65 5.26 -19.19
C GLY A 99 21.93 5.26 -20.70
N ALA A 100 21.52 4.21 -21.42
CA ALA A 100 21.67 4.08 -22.87
C ALA A 100 20.40 4.46 -23.67
N ARG A 101 19.30 4.77 -22.99
CA ARG A 101 17.98 5.07 -23.58
C ARG A 101 17.74 6.57 -23.75
N SER A 102 16.78 6.90 -24.61
CA SER A 102 16.28 8.26 -24.76
C SER A 102 15.51 8.71 -23.51
N VAL A 103 15.25 10.01 -23.39
CA VAL A 103 14.43 10.59 -22.32
C VAL A 103 13.00 10.04 -22.40
N GLU A 104 12.47 9.88 -23.60
CA GLU A 104 11.12 9.35 -23.85
C GLU A 104 10.98 7.89 -23.40
N GLU A 105 11.96 7.04 -23.70
CA GLU A 105 11.99 5.64 -23.26
C GLU A 105 12.10 5.54 -21.73
N ASN A 106 12.96 6.37 -21.12
CA ASN A 106 13.08 6.44 -19.64
C ASN A 106 11.79 6.95 -18.99
N ARG A 107 11.02 7.84 -19.66
CA ARG A 107 9.72 8.28 -19.19
C ARG A 107 8.71 7.13 -19.11
N VAL A 108 8.66 6.25 -20.11
CA VAL A 108 7.78 5.06 -20.10
C VAL A 108 8.10 4.15 -18.91
N ASP A 109 9.36 3.92 -18.60
CA ASP A 109 9.77 3.15 -17.42
C ASP A 109 9.36 3.84 -16.11
N SER A 110 9.47 5.18 -16.06
CA SER A 110 9.02 5.98 -14.92
C SER A 110 7.50 5.92 -14.72
N GLU A 111 6.72 5.94 -15.80
CA GLU A 111 5.25 5.80 -15.77
C GLU A 111 4.82 4.41 -15.25
N ARG A 112 5.56 3.36 -15.65
CA ARG A 112 5.32 2.01 -15.12
C ARG A 112 5.61 1.94 -13.61
N LEU A 113 6.71 2.54 -13.19
CA LEU A 113 7.07 2.60 -11.77
C LEU A 113 6.06 3.43 -10.95
N ASP A 114 5.61 4.57 -11.47
CA ASP A 114 4.53 5.35 -10.84
C ASP A 114 3.24 4.55 -10.74
N SER A 115 2.87 3.80 -11.78
CA SER A 115 1.68 2.93 -11.77
C SER A 115 1.72 1.92 -10.63
N LEU A 116 2.89 1.37 -10.29
CA LEU A 116 3.08 0.49 -9.13
C LEU A 116 2.79 1.23 -7.82
N PHE A 117 3.46 2.37 -7.60
CA PHE A 117 3.32 3.13 -6.35
C PHE A 117 1.92 3.70 -6.20
N HIS A 118 1.36 4.28 -7.25
CA HIS A 118 0.01 4.83 -7.24
C HIS A 118 -1.04 3.74 -6.96
N GLY A 119 -0.92 2.58 -7.61
CA GLY A 119 -1.83 1.45 -7.41
C GLY A 119 -1.81 0.94 -5.97
N LEU A 120 -0.64 0.89 -5.34
CA LEU A 120 -0.49 0.48 -3.95
C LEU A 120 -1.01 1.56 -2.98
N TRP A 121 -0.64 2.83 -3.20
CA TRP A 121 -1.04 3.94 -2.35
C TRP A 121 -2.55 4.21 -2.36
N ALA A 122 -3.19 4.07 -3.53
CA ALA A 122 -4.63 4.23 -3.71
C ALA A 122 -5.41 2.90 -3.59
N HIS A 123 -4.77 1.83 -3.10
CA HIS A 123 -5.41 0.51 -3.00
C HIS A 123 -6.63 0.57 -2.06
N PRO A 124 -7.81 0.05 -2.47
CA PRO A 124 -9.04 0.16 -1.67
C PRO A 124 -8.99 -0.62 -0.33
N CYS A 125 -8.19 -1.69 -0.24
CA CYS A 125 -7.97 -2.38 1.01
C CYS A 125 -6.98 -1.64 1.91
N PHE A 126 -6.99 -1.95 3.21
CA PHE A 126 -5.95 -1.52 4.12
C PHE A 126 -4.65 -2.26 3.83
N THR A 127 -3.54 -1.54 3.71
CA THR A 127 -2.24 -2.09 3.30
C THR A 127 -1.23 -2.06 4.43
N ILE A 128 -0.61 -3.23 4.70
CA ILE A 128 0.40 -3.42 5.74
C ILE A 128 1.72 -3.83 5.08
N GLY A 129 2.81 -3.15 5.41
CA GLY A 129 4.15 -3.55 5.00
C GLY A 129 4.95 -4.12 6.16
N CYS A 130 5.61 -5.28 5.99
CA CYS A 130 6.54 -5.87 6.94
C CYS A 130 7.96 -5.74 6.37
N ILE A 131 8.81 -4.92 7.00
CA ILE A 131 10.05 -4.43 6.43
C ILE A 131 11.24 -4.94 7.24
N GLN A 132 11.96 -5.91 6.70
CA GLN A 132 13.24 -6.39 7.26
C GLN A 132 14.45 -5.86 6.47
N GLY A 133 15.59 -5.78 7.13
CA GLY A 133 16.87 -5.45 6.54
C GLY A 133 16.89 -4.09 5.86
N VAL A 134 16.89 -3.99 4.53
CA VAL A 134 16.94 -2.71 3.83
C VAL A 134 15.68 -2.45 2.99
N ALA A 135 15.30 -1.16 2.91
CA ALA A 135 14.36 -0.61 1.95
C ALA A 135 14.99 0.66 1.34
N LEU A 136 15.49 0.58 0.10
CA LEU A 136 16.28 1.65 -0.52
C LEU A 136 15.59 2.16 -1.78
N GLY A 137 15.66 3.45 -2.07
CA GLY A 137 15.10 4.04 -3.29
C GLY A 137 13.64 3.63 -3.51
N GLY A 138 13.36 2.89 -4.59
CA GLY A 138 12.03 2.34 -4.86
C GLY A 138 11.47 1.48 -3.72
N GLY A 139 12.32 0.80 -2.94
CA GLY A 139 11.91 0.08 -1.73
C GLY A 139 11.38 1.02 -0.64
N ALA A 140 12.02 2.19 -0.45
CA ALA A 140 11.50 3.24 0.43
C ALA A 140 10.18 3.84 -0.11
N GLY A 141 10.05 3.90 -1.44
CA GLY A 141 8.80 4.26 -2.12
C GLY A 141 7.66 3.31 -1.78
N LEU A 142 7.87 1.99 -1.84
CA LEU A 142 6.88 1.00 -1.43
C LEU A 142 6.46 1.20 0.03
N VAL A 143 7.45 1.37 0.95
CA VAL A 143 7.16 1.61 2.38
C VAL A 143 6.27 2.84 2.58
N SER A 144 6.47 3.88 1.79
CA SER A 144 5.69 5.13 1.89
C SER A 144 4.25 4.99 1.41
N CYS A 145 3.96 3.97 0.61
CA CYS A 145 2.62 3.69 0.07
C CYS A 145 1.74 2.86 1.02
N PHE A 146 2.30 2.22 2.05
CA PHE A 146 1.50 1.44 3.00
C PHE A 146 0.74 2.33 3.97
N ASP A 147 -0.47 1.90 4.33
CA ASP A 147 -1.25 2.54 5.41
C ASP A 147 -0.61 2.28 6.78
N TYR A 148 0.01 1.10 6.94
CA TYR A 148 0.71 0.72 8.18
C TYR A 148 2.01 -0.01 7.84
N ALA A 149 3.12 0.47 8.34
CA ALA A 149 4.44 -0.10 8.10
C ALA A 149 5.07 -0.62 9.40
N ILE A 150 5.45 -1.89 9.41
CA ILE A 150 6.07 -2.60 10.53
C ILE A 150 7.53 -2.87 10.16
N ALA A 151 8.48 -2.53 11.02
CA ALA A 151 9.90 -2.77 10.80
C ALA A 151 10.53 -3.62 11.89
N GLU A 152 11.65 -4.27 11.60
CA GLU A 152 12.54 -4.86 12.60
C GLU A 152 13.60 -3.84 13.07
N PRO A 153 14.30 -4.07 14.20
CA PRO A 153 15.30 -3.13 14.73
C PRO A 153 16.48 -2.86 13.78
N ARG A 154 16.83 -3.86 12.96
CA ARG A 154 17.95 -3.76 12.01
C ARG A 154 17.57 -3.06 10.71
N THR A 155 16.32 -2.74 10.50
CA THR A 155 15.86 -2.06 9.27
C THR A 155 16.62 -0.78 9.01
N ARG A 156 16.98 -0.57 7.73
CA ARG A 156 17.63 0.66 7.22
C ARG A 156 16.89 1.12 5.98
N ILE A 157 16.45 2.35 6.00
CA ILE A 157 15.70 2.98 4.90
C ILE A 157 16.48 4.17 4.36
N ALA A 158 16.49 4.36 3.05
CA ALA A 158 17.12 5.53 2.42
C ALA A 158 16.47 5.89 1.09
N LEU A 159 16.42 7.18 0.81
CA LEU A 159 16.25 7.74 -0.54
C LEU A 159 17.66 7.84 -1.14
N SER A 160 18.10 6.75 -1.80
CA SER A 160 19.52 6.57 -2.17
C SER A 160 19.91 7.24 -3.49
N GLU A 161 18.96 7.82 -4.20
CA GLU A 161 19.05 8.31 -5.58
C GLU A 161 20.14 9.37 -5.76
N ALA A 162 20.28 10.31 -4.84
CA ALA A 162 21.27 11.39 -4.95
C ALA A 162 22.72 10.88 -4.95
N LYS A 163 23.00 9.71 -4.35
CA LYS A 163 24.34 9.08 -4.43
C LYS A 163 24.69 8.55 -5.83
N LEU A 164 23.66 8.40 -6.67
CA LEU A 164 23.79 7.96 -8.05
C LEU A 164 23.66 9.12 -9.03
N GLY A 165 23.54 10.37 -8.55
CA GLY A 165 23.33 11.54 -9.39
C GLY A 165 21.93 11.65 -10.02
N ILE A 166 20.94 10.92 -9.47
CA ILE A 166 19.55 10.95 -9.91
C ILE A 166 18.63 11.41 -8.76
N LEU A 167 17.33 11.51 -9.03
CA LEU A 167 16.34 12.06 -8.11
C LEU A 167 15.30 11.02 -7.71
N PRO A 168 14.83 11.01 -6.45
CA PRO A 168 13.68 10.20 -6.01
C PRO A 168 12.35 10.84 -6.46
N ALA A 169 12.23 11.22 -7.76
CA ALA A 169 11.11 12.02 -8.23
C ALA A 169 9.81 11.22 -8.29
N VAL A 170 9.85 9.98 -8.77
CA VAL A 170 8.66 9.12 -8.90
C VAL A 170 8.10 8.73 -7.54
N ILE A 171 8.96 8.37 -6.59
CA ILE A 171 8.55 8.03 -5.22
C ILE A 171 8.29 9.29 -4.36
N GLY A 172 8.79 10.43 -4.78
CA GLY A 172 8.79 11.68 -4.02
C GLY A 172 7.43 12.09 -3.46
N PRO A 173 6.35 12.14 -4.25
CA PRO A 173 5.04 12.52 -3.76
C PRO A 173 4.53 11.66 -2.60
N TYR A 174 4.76 10.34 -2.64
CA TYR A 174 4.33 9.40 -1.61
C TYR A 174 5.14 9.56 -0.32
N VAL A 175 6.47 9.63 -0.46
CA VAL A 175 7.38 9.85 0.68
C VAL A 175 7.11 11.22 1.31
N TYR A 176 6.99 12.28 0.51
CA TYR A 176 6.74 13.65 0.99
C TYR A 176 5.45 13.74 1.81
N ARG A 177 4.37 13.12 1.35
CA ARG A 177 3.09 13.08 2.09
C ARG A 177 3.23 12.36 3.43
N LYS A 178 3.99 11.27 3.47
CA LYS A 178 4.13 10.46 4.68
C LYS A 178 5.00 11.11 5.74
N ILE A 179 6.11 11.76 5.36
CA ILE A 179 7.11 12.28 6.33
C ILE A 179 7.24 13.81 6.36
N GLY A 180 6.52 14.53 5.52
CA GLY A 180 6.54 15.99 5.42
C GLY A 180 7.78 16.55 4.74
N SER A 181 7.70 17.84 4.36
CA SER A 181 8.69 18.53 3.53
C SER A 181 10.09 18.53 4.13
N SER A 182 10.23 18.80 5.43
CA SER A 182 11.52 18.91 6.10
C SER A 182 12.30 17.59 6.10
N ASN A 183 11.63 16.48 6.46
CA ASN A 183 12.25 15.16 6.47
C ASN A 183 12.55 14.66 5.05
N PHE A 184 11.61 14.86 4.11
CA PHE A 184 11.82 14.49 2.71
C PHE A 184 13.06 15.23 2.15
N ARG A 185 13.15 16.56 2.33
CA ARG A 185 14.28 17.36 1.86
C ARG A 185 15.59 16.86 2.45
N ARG A 186 15.65 16.64 3.76
CA ARG A 186 16.83 16.13 4.45
C ARG A 186 17.26 14.76 3.91
N LEU A 187 16.33 13.79 3.82
CA LEU A 187 16.65 12.43 3.41
C LEU A 187 17.02 12.34 1.93
N SER A 188 16.33 13.05 1.04
CA SER A 188 16.64 13.04 -0.40
C SER A 188 17.97 13.69 -0.73
N MET A 189 18.33 14.79 -0.04
CA MET A 189 19.62 15.49 -0.27
C MET A 189 20.82 14.75 0.33
N MET A 190 20.67 14.16 1.52
CA MET A 190 21.77 13.45 2.19
C MET A 190 21.93 12.01 1.66
N ALA A 191 20.86 11.42 1.16
CA ALA A 191 20.78 10.02 0.75
C ALA A 191 21.41 9.04 1.77
N SER A 192 21.31 9.37 3.05
CA SER A 192 21.82 8.57 4.16
C SER A 192 20.77 7.55 4.62
N LYS A 193 21.25 6.40 5.09
CA LYS A 193 20.39 5.38 5.68
C LYS A 193 19.96 5.82 7.08
N ILE A 194 18.65 5.78 7.36
CA ILE A 194 18.09 5.93 8.71
C ILE A 194 17.73 4.56 9.28
N GLY A 195 17.78 4.41 10.60
CA GLY A 195 17.33 3.21 11.30
C GLY A 195 15.82 3.23 11.58
N SER A 196 15.30 2.07 12.05
CA SER A 196 13.87 1.91 12.38
C SER A 196 13.35 2.95 13.40
N VAL A 197 14.13 3.29 14.41
CA VAL A 197 13.74 4.28 15.44
C VAL A 197 13.55 5.67 14.83
N GLU A 198 14.47 6.12 13.99
CA GLU A 198 14.33 7.42 13.31
C GLU A 198 13.20 7.36 12.27
N ALA A 199 13.06 6.26 11.55
CA ALA A 199 11.98 6.08 10.60
C ALA A 199 10.58 6.13 11.28
N MET A 200 10.46 5.56 12.47
CA MET A 200 9.24 5.66 13.29
C MET A 200 9.02 7.09 13.79
N ARG A 201 10.08 7.76 14.27
CA ARG A 201 9.99 9.15 14.75
C ARG A 201 9.48 10.13 13.69
N ILE A 202 9.82 9.92 12.42
CA ILE A 202 9.39 10.78 11.32
C ILE A 202 8.09 10.32 10.64
N GLY A 203 7.45 9.25 11.12
CA GLY A 203 6.19 8.72 10.59
C GLY A 203 6.32 7.87 9.33
N LEU A 204 7.52 7.43 8.95
CA LEU A 204 7.72 6.53 7.82
C LEU A 204 7.39 5.07 8.18
N ILE A 205 7.62 4.69 9.44
CA ILE A 205 7.28 3.40 10.04
C ILE A 205 6.32 3.66 11.21
N ASP A 206 5.33 2.80 11.39
CA ASP A 206 4.30 2.92 12.41
C ASP A 206 4.63 2.08 13.65
N PHE A 207 5.35 0.96 13.49
CA PHE A 207 5.70 0.07 14.59
C PHE A 207 7.04 -0.64 14.34
N VAL A 208 7.77 -0.89 15.42
CA VAL A 208 9.00 -1.70 15.40
C VAL A 208 8.79 -2.93 16.27
N VAL A 209 8.85 -4.13 15.67
CA VAL A 209 8.83 -5.42 16.36
C VAL A 209 10.20 -5.74 16.97
N GLU A 210 10.28 -6.75 17.81
CA GLU A 210 11.57 -7.19 18.39
C GLU A 210 12.42 -7.96 17.37
N SER A 211 11.76 -8.74 16.52
CA SER A 211 12.37 -9.56 15.48
C SER A 211 11.46 -9.69 14.26
N SER A 212 12.03 -9.98 13.09
CA SER A 212 11.23 -10.30 11.88
C SER A 212 10.32 -11.52 12.03
N SER A 213 10.62 -12.44 12.99
CA SER A 213 9.70 -13.53 13.33
C SER A 213 8.33 -13.07 13.87
N ASP A 214 8.25 -11.84 14.36
CA ASP A 214 7.04 -11.29 14.98
C ASP A 214 6.15 -10.54 13.96
N PHE A 215 6.55 -10.48 12.69
CA PHE A 215 5.79 -9.80 11.65
C PHE A 215 4.40 -10.41 11.43
N ASP A 216 4.31 -11.73 11.42
CA ASP A 216 3.03 -12.42 11.23
C ASP A 216 2.06 -12.13 12.38
N ASP A 217 2.51 -12.25 13.62
CA ASP A 217 1.69 -11.95 14.78
C ASP A 217 1.24 -10.48 14.78
N ARG A 218 2.17 -9.56 14.53
CA ARG A 218 1.83 -8.13 14.52
C ARG A 218 0.91 -7.75 13.39
N SER A 219 1.17 -8.22 12.16
CA SER A 219 0.31 -7.95 11.02
C SER A 219 -1.08 -8.58 11.17
N ASN A 220 -1.18 -9.75 11.79
CA ASN A 220 -2.46 -10.38 12.12
C ASN A 220 -3.26 -9.55 13.15
N ILE A 221 -2.61 -9.05 14.22
CA ILE A 221 -3.28 -8.18 15.21
C ILE A 221 -3.88 -6.95 14.51
N ILE A 222 -3.11 -6.27 13.65
CA ILE A 222 -3.61 -5.09 12.89
C ILE A 222 -4.72 -5.50 11.93
N SER A 223 -4.58 -6.64 11.24
CA SER A 223 -5.61 -7.14 10.33
C SER A 223 -6.93 -7.40 11.05
N GLN A 224 -6.88 -8.06 12.22
CA GLN A 224 -8.09 -8.30 13.01
C GLN A 224 -8.75 -7.00 13.47
N GLU A 225 -7.98 -5.98 13.86
CA GLU A 225 -8.51 -4.66 14.20
C GLU A 225 -9.25 -4.04 13.01
N VAL A 226 -8.63 -4.05 11.81
CA VAL A 226 -9.26 -3.55 10.57
C VAL A 226 -10.53 -4.33 10.23
N LEU A 227 -10.57 -5.64 10.47
CA LEU A 227 -11.73 -6.48 10.19
C LEU A 227 -12.94 -6.19 11.11
N THR A 228 -12.75 -5.48 12.22
CA THR A 228 -13.86 -4.99 13.05
C THR A 228 -14.56 -3.75 12.50
N THR A 229 -13.93 -3.02 11.57
CA THR A 229 -14.43 -1.75 11.01
C THR A 229 -15.32 -1.98 9.79
N GLY A 230 -16.16 -1.00 9.43
CA GLY A 230 -16.95 -1.05 8.19
C GLY A 230 -16.02 -1.00 6.95
N PRO A 231 -16.11 -1.96 6.02
CA PRO A 231 -15.18 -2.04 4.88
C PRO A 231 -15.28 -0.86 3.92
N MET A 232 -16.49 -0.33 3.69
CA MET A 232 -16.68 0.89 2.88
C MET A 232 -16.15 2.12 3.60
N ALA A 233 -16.38 2.21 4.93
CA ALA A 233 -15.88 3.31 5.75
C ALA A 233 -14.35 3.39 5.73
N VAL A 234 -13.62 2.25 5.77
CA VAL A 234 -12.15 2.19 5.67
C VAL A 234 -11.69 2.73 4.32
N THR A 235 -12.30 2.27 3.22
CA THR A 235 -11.95 2.74 1.87
C THR A 235 -12.22 4.24 1.73
N GLU A 236 -13.38 4.73 2.20
CA GLU A 236 -13.72 6.15 2.13
C GLU A 236 -12.81 6.99 3.03
N ALA A 237 -12.39 6.51 4.20
CA ALA A 237 -11.41 7.20 5.04
C ALA A 237 -10.07 7.41 4.32
N LYS A 238 -9.60 6.40 3.56
CA LYS A 238 -8.43 6.54 2.69
C LYS A 238 -8.69 7.57 1.59
N ASN A 239 -9.84 7.54 0.94
CA ASN A 239 -10.24 8.50 -0.09
C ASN A 239 -10.30 9.94 0.45
N LEU A 240 -10.71 10.16 1.71
CA LEU A 240 -10.64 11.49 2.34
C LEU A 240 -9.22 12.05 2.30
N THR A 241 -8.22 11.24 2.68
CA THR A 241 -6.82 11.66 2.64
C THR A 241 -6.38 12.04 1.23
N LEU A 242 -6.77 11.24 0.21
CA LEU A 242 -6.46 11.52 -1.19
C LEU A 242 -7.07 12.83 -1.67
N VAL A 243 -8.31 13.14 -1.23
CA VAL A 243 -9.00 14.37 -1.56
C VAL A 243 -8.38 15.57 -0.85
N PHE A 244 -8.12 15.48 0.45
CA PHE A 244 -7.52 16.57 1.23
C PHE A 244 -6.13 16.95 0.71
N ASP A 245 -5.33 15.98 0.31
CA ASP A 245 -4.00 16.20 -0.28
C ASP A 245 -4.01 16.95 -1.63
N ARG A 246 -5.13 16.88 -2.35
CA ARG A 246 -5.26 17.38 -3.72
C ARG A 246 -6.33 18.47 -3.85
N TRP A 247 -6.87 18.94 -2.73
CA TRP A 247 -7.94 19.92 -2.77
C TRP A 247 -7.41 21.25 -3.30
N ASP A 248 -8.03 21.75 -4.37
CA ASP A 248 -7.71 23.01 -5.04
C ASP A 248 -8.90 23.98 -5.06
N GLY A 249 -10.03 23.61 -4.45
CA GLY A 249 -11.22 24.45 -4.29
C GLY A 249 -11.16 25.34 -3.05
N SER A 250 -12.22 26.10 -2.81
CA SER A 250 -12.38 26.93 -1.63
C SER A 250 -12.66 26.11 -0.35
N ASP A 251 -12.46 26.73 0.81
CA ASP A 251 -12.82 26.12 2.11
C ASP A 251 -14.31 25.84 2.23
N GLU A 252 -15.17 26.64 1.58
CA GLU A 252 -16.61 26.43 1.58
C GLU A 252 -16.99 25.20 0.78
N GLU A 253 -16.40 25.00 -0.39
CA GLU A 253 -16.62 23.81 -1.22
C GLU A 253 -16.12 22.55 -0.50
N LEU A 254 -14.96 22.61 0.17
CA LEU A 254 -14.46 21.49 0.97
C LEU A 254 -15.42 21.13 2.10
N ARG A 255 -15.92 22.13 2.84
CA ARG A 255 -16.90 21.89 3.91
C ARG A 255 -18.18 21.26 3.38
N ASN A 256 -18.73 21.76 2.28
CA ASN A 256 -19.94 21.20 1.66
C ASN A 256 -19.68 19.76 1.22
N TRP A 257 -18.56 19.49 0.56
CA TRP A 257 -18.18 18.14 0.16
C TRP A 257 -18.08 17.18 1.36
N THR A 258 -17.46 17.60 2.48
CA THR A 258 -17.34 16.75 3.69
C THR A 258 -18.69 16.52 4.37
N LEU A 259 -19.60 17.50 4.37
CA LEU A 259 -20.97 17.35 4.87
C LEU A 259 -21.75 16.32 4.05
N ASP A 260 -21.66 16.40 2.72
CA ASP A 260 -22.30 15.46 1.80
C ASP A 260 -21.77 14.04 1.99
N LYS A 261 -20.44 13.87 2.07
CA LYS A 261 -19.81 12.57 2.33
C LYS A 261 -20.25 11.95 3.64
N THR A 262 -20.27 12.75 4.72
CA THR A 262 -20.74 12.28 6.03
C THR A 262 -22.20 11.86 5.99
N SER A 263 -23.05 12.65 5.31
CA SER A 263 -24.49 12.36 5.19
C SER A 263 -24.73 11.09 4.36
N GLN A 264 -24.03 10.92 3.24
CA GLN A 264 -24.08 9.71 2.41
C GLN A 264 -23.67 8.46 3.19
N MET A 265 -22.56 8.51 3.94
CA MET A 265 -22.08 7.37 4.72
C MET A 265 -23.05 6.99 5.85
N ARG A 266 -23.64 7.97 6.54
CA ARG A 266 -24.65 7.70 7.56
C ARG A 266 -25.91 7.07 7.00
N GLY A 267 -26.33 7.46 5.79
CA GLY A 267 -27.51 6.92 5.10
C GLY A 267 -27.25 5.62 4.34
N SER A 268 -26.01 5.15 4.24
CA SER A 268 -25.67 3.89 3.54
C SER A 268 -26.13 2.66 4.32
N GLU A 269 -26.29 1.53 3.63
CA GLU A 269 -26.60 0.23 4.27
C GLU A 269 -25.57 -0.13 5.34
N GLU A 270 -24.27 0.06 5.06
CA GLU A 270 -23.20 -0.19 6.04
C GLU A 270 -23.31 0.76 7.24
N GLY A 271 -23.56 2.05 7.01
CA GLY A 271 -23.72 3.03 8.09
C GLY A 271 -24.93 2.71 8.99
N GLN A 272 -26.04 2.29 8.39
CA GLN A 272 -27.24 1.87 9.15
C GLN A 272 -27.04 0.58 9.91
N GLU A 273 -26.36 -0.42 9.31
CA GLU A 273 -25.98 -1.67 10.01
C GLU A 273 -25.07 -1.37 11.21
N GLY A 274 -24.04 -0.52 11.01
CA GLY A 274 -23.12 -0.15 12.10
C GLY A 274 -23.82 0.55 13.26
N LEU A 275 -24.72 1.49 12.97
CA LEU A 275 -25.50 2.19 14.00
C LEU A 275 -26.47 1.24 14.71
N SER A 276 -27.20 0.39 13.97
CA SER A 276 -28.15 -0.56 14.55
C SER A 276 -27.43 -1.60 15.43
N SER A 277 -26.34 -2.17 14.94
CA SER A 277 -25.56 -3.16 15.70
C SER A 277 -25.03 -2.58 17.02
N PHE A 278 -24.56 -1.32 16.99
CA PHE A 278 -24.12 -0.61 18.20
C PHE A 278 -25.24 -0.42 19.22
N LEU A 279 -26.42 0.06 18.76
CA LEU A 279 -27.59 0.29 19.63
C LEU A 279 -28.14 -1.03 20.20
N GLU A 280 -28.13 -2.10 19.41
CA GLU A 280 -28.59 -3.44 19.78
C GLU A 280 -27.54 -4.24 20.57
N ARG A 281 -26.33 -3.70 20.73
CA ARG A 281 -25.19 -4.35 21.42
C ARG A 281 -24.80 -5.71 20.80
N ARG A 282 -24.88 -5.83 19.49
CA ARG A 282 -24.42 -6.99 18.71
C ARG A 282 -23.23 -6.64 17.83
N LYS A 283 -22.55 -7.64 17.29
CA LYS A 283 -21.54 -7.41 16.25
C LYS A 283 -22.22 -7.02 14.94
N PRO A 284 -21.63 -6.11 14.14
CA PRO A 284 -22.09 -5.86 12.78
C PRO A 284 -21.77 -7.04 11.86
N ASN A 285 -22.51 -7.14 10.76
CA ASN A 285 -22.44 -8.26 9.82
C ASN A 285 -21.08 -8.47 9.13
N TRP A 286 -20.23 -7.45 9.13
CA TRP A 286 -18.86 -7.53 8.57
C TRP A 286 -17.80 -7.99 9.57
N SER A 287 -18.10 -8.12 10.84
CA SER A 287 -17.19 -8.64 11.85
C SER A 287 -17.29 -10.16 11.92
N SER A 288 -16.14 -10.84 11.78
CA SER A 288 -16.06 -12.28 12.02
C SER A 288 -16.42 -12.61 13.48
N GLU A 289 -16.98 -13.79 13.71
CA GLU A 289 -17.27 -14.30 15.06
C GLU A 289 -16.04 -14.39 15.96
#